data_6e192ad9d2375752de5dab902ba6cb63
#
_entry.id   6e192ad9d2375752de5dab902ba6cb63
#
_cell.length_a   1.000
_cell.length_b   1.000
_cell.length_c   1.000
_cell.angle_alpha   90.00
_cell.angle_beta   90.00
_cell.angle_gamma   90.00
#
_symmetry.space_group_name_H-M   'P 1'
#
loop_
_entity.id
_entity.type
_entity.pdbx_description
1 polymer ?
#
loop_
_entity_poly.entity_id
_entity_poly.type
_entity_poly.pdbx_seq_one_letter_code
_entity_poly.pdbx_strand_id
1 'polypeptide(L)'
;MTIHEYGLEHEKHLLFFQGSCEPWEEFAEATRLLGQEFHVMLVTPDGHVPEEHTDFISVEKTVDDTVSWLHAKGINHLDAVYGLSFGGGMVIHMLVSGKMTADKAIVDAGTAPYVYPRWICKLICVRDYLMLKIGRSSVRFMELSFPPERFARDPENAREEYKEIRRYLKTYSNKTIWNIFWSANNYSVPKKTPALPTKIQFWVGTDEWGSRFRDLKWATKYLPQIEVVKIPSMMHGEYVLMHPQEFAKQALTFLGGKQ
;
A
#
# COMPACT_ATOMS: atom_id res chain seq x y z
N MET A 1 11.78 -8.12 -6.49
CA MET A 1 10.62 -7.21 -6.74
C MET A 1 10.03 -7.56 -8.11
N THR A 2 8.73 -7.78 -8.17
CA THR A 2 7.99 -8.08 -9.42
C THR A 2 7.08 -6.91 -9.76
N ILE A 3 6.90 -6.63 -11.05
CA ILE A 3 5.96 -5.61 -11.53
C ILE A 3 4.99 -6.28 -12.50
N HIS A 4 3.69 -6.14 -12.20
CA HIS A 4 2.61 -6.63 -13.04
C HIS A 4 2.03 -5.45 -13.82
N GLU A 5 2.01 -5.56 -15.14
CA GLU A 5 1.62 -4.45 -16.03
C GLU A 5 0.25 -4.73 -16.65
N TYR A 6 -0.62 -3.69 -16.68
CA TYR A 6 -1.96 -3.71 -17.27
C TYR A 6 -2.15 -2.47 -18.14
N GLY A 7 -2.93 -2.55 -19.22
CA GLY A 7 -3.22 -1.38 -20.06
C GLY A 7 -2.00 -0.83 -20.78
N LEU A 8 -1.14 -1.71 -21.29
CA LEU A 8 0.11 -1.37 -21.99
C LEU A 8 -0.08 -0.45 -23.20
N GLU A 9 -1.30 -0.35 -23.74
CA GLU A 9 -1.68 0.50 -24.86
C GLU A 9 -1.82 1.98 -24.48
N HIS A 10 -1.83 2.31 -23.18
CA HIS A 10 -2.01 3.67 -22.70
C HIS A 10 -0.67 4.38 -22.50
N GLU A 11 -0.63 5.67 -22.89
CA GLU A 11 0.55 6.53 -22.69
C GLU A 11 0.66 7.09 -21.27
N LYS A 12 -0.46 7.13 -20.52
CA LYS A 12 -0.49 7.61 -19.14
C LYS A 12 -0.02 6.53 -18.17
N HIS A 13 0.94 6.85 -17.34
CA HIS A 13 1.55 5.91 -16.40
C HIS A 13 0.98 6.06 -14.99
N LEU A 14 0.44 4.96 -14.45
CA LEU A 14 0.02 4.83 -13.05
C LEU A 14 0.89 3.80 -12.34
N LEU A 15 1.66 4.23 -11.37
CA LEU A 15 2.39 3.32 -10.47
C LEU A 15 1.50 2.95 -9.29
N PHE A 16 1.37 1.65 -8.99
CA PHE A 16 0.53 1.13 -7.93
C PHE A 16 1.37 0.33 -6.93
N PHE A 17 1.55 0.84 -5.71
CA PHE A 17 2.17 0.09 -4.61
C PHE A 17 1.11 -0.64 -3.80
N GLN A 18 1.15 -1.96 -3.79
CA GLN A 18 0.24 -2.78 -2.98
C GLN A 18 0.44 -2.58 -1.47
N GLY A 19 -0.55 -3.00 -0.68
CA GLY A 19 -0.41 -3.18 0.76
C GLY A 19 0.57 -4.31 1.10
N SER A 20 0.93 -4.43 2.37
CA SER A 20 1.71 -5.58 2.84
C SER A 20 0.79 -6.69 3.29
N CYS A 21 1.30 -7.93 3.22
CA CYS A 21 0.63 -9.12 3.72
C CYS A 21 -0.56 -9.64 2.90
N GLU A 22 -0.82 -9.05 1.74
CA GLU A 22 -1.76 -9.56 0.74
C GLU A 22 -1.01 -10.04 -0.51
N PRO A 23 -1.46 -11.11 -1.17
CA PRO A 23 -0.96 -11.49 -2.49
C PRO A 23 -1.38 -10.44 -3.53
N TRP A 24 -0.56 -10.25 -4.56
CA TRP A 24 -0.82 -9.24 -5.59
C TRP A 24 -2.12 -9.50 -6.37
N GLU A 25 -2.56 -10.75 -6.43
CA GLU A 25 -3.80 -11.18 -7.08
C GLU A 25 -5.03 -10.51 -6.47
N GLU A 26 -4.98 -10.15 -5.18
CA GLU A 26 -6.07 -9.44 -4.50
C GLU A 26 -6.32 -8.05 -5.10
N PHE A 27 -5.29 -7.45 -5.72
CA PHE A 27 -5.37 -6.13 -6.37
C PHE A 27 -5.64 -6.23 -7.87
N ALA A 28 -5.68 -7.44 -8.45
CA ALA A 28 -5.75 -7.64 -9.89
C ALA A 28 -7.01 -7.01 -10.52
N GLU A 29 -8.17 -7.10 -9.85
CA GLU A 29 -9.41 -6.51 -10.37
C GLU A 29 -9.34 -4.98 -10.38
N ALA A 30 -8.90 -4.36 -9.27
CA ALA A 30 -8.75 -2.91 -9.18
C ALA A 30 -7.75 -2.38 -10.23
N THR A 31 -6.60 -3.04 -10.38
CA THR A 31 -5.57 -2.65 -11.35
C THR A 31 -6.01 -2.87 -12.79
N ARG A 32 -6.78 -3.94 -13.07
CA ARG A 32 -7.38 -4.17 -14.39
C ARG A 32 -8.39 -3.07 -14.77
N LEU A 33 -9.21 -2.62 -13.80
CA LEU A 33 -10.15 -1.52 -14.02
C LEU A 33 -9.44 -0.18 -14.28
N LEU A 34 -8.40 0.13 -13.51
CA LEU A 34 -7.56 1.30 -13.75
C LEU A 34 -6.80 1.19 -15.07
N GLY A 35 -6.44 -0.03 -15.48
CA GLY A 35 -5.78 -0.35 -16.74
C GLY A 35 -6.63 -0.08 -17.99
N GLN A 36 -7.90 0.31 -17.85
CA GLN A 36 -8.72 0.78 -18.95
C GLN A 36 -8.39 2.22 -19.39
N GLU A 37 -7.67 2.97 -18.57
CA GLU A 37 -7.33 4.38 -18.80
C GLU A 37 -5.84 4.70 -18.61
N PHE A 38 -5.09 3.79 -17.99
CA PHE A 38 -3.67 3.96 -17.66
C PHE A 38 -2.87 2.70 -17.99
N HIS A 39 -1.61 2.87 -18.34
CA HIS A 39 -0.63 1.83 -18.19
C HIS A 39 -0.31 1.69 -16.69
N VAL A 40 -0.92 0.71 -16.03
CA VAL A 40 -0.79 0.46 -14.60
C VAL A 40 0.37 -0.49 -14.34
N MET A 41 1.27 -0.12 -13.44
CA MET A 41 2.42 -0.90 -12.98
C MET A 41 2.23 -1.23 -11.51
N LEU A 42 1.69 -2.42 -11.21
CA LEU A 42 1.52 -2.94 -9.86
C LEU A 42 2.82 -3.50 -9.33
N VAL A 43 3.36 -2.86 -8.30
CA VAL A 43 4.62 -3.24 -7.65
C VAL A 43 4.37 -4.21 -6.52
N THR A 44 4.91 -5.42 -6.65
CA THR A 44 4.98 -6.43 -5.58
C THR A 44 6.41 -6.43 -5.02
N PRO A 45 6.63 -5.99 -3.76
CA PRO A 45 7.96 -5.93 -3.16
C PRO A 45 8.60 -7.32 -3.00
N ASP A 46 9.93 -7.36 -2.89
CA ASP A 46 10.64 -8.57 -2.46
C ASP A 46 10.03 -9.15 -1.19
N GLY A 47 10.06 -10.47 -1.07
CA GLY A 47 9.48 -11.19 0.07
C GLY A 47 7.95 -11.30 0.05
N HIS A 48 7.28 -10.77 -0.99
CA HIS A 48 5.83 -10.89 -1.19
C HIS A 48 5.47 -11.84 -2.34
N VAL A 49 6.45 -12.36 -3.08
CA VAL A 49 6.28 -13.40 -4.10
C VAL A 49 6.93 -14.68 -3.59
N PRO A 50 6.14 -15.70 -3.19
CA PRO A 50 6.68 -16.90 -2.54
C PRO A 50 7.72 -17.64 -3.38
N GLU A 51 7.52 -17.69 -4.69
CA GLU A 51 8.34 -18.43 -5.64
C GLU A 51 9.73 -17.80 -5.84
N GLU A 52 9.88 -16.50 -5.56
CA GLU A 52 11.15 -15.79 -5.72
C GLU A 52 12.14 -16.05 -4.57
N HIS A 53 11.65 -16.56 -3.42
CA HIS A 53 12.45 -16.82 -2.22
C HIS A 53 13.31 -15.65 -1.77
N THR A 54 12.83 -14.43 -1.99
CA THR A 54 13.50 -13.19 -1.59
C THR A 54 13.04 -12.72 -0.20
N ASP A 55 13.79 -11.80 0.39
CA ASP A 55 13.39 -11.12 1.61
C ASP A 55 13.08 -9.65 1.33
N PHE A 56 12.00 -9.12 1.89
CA PHE A 56 11.79 -7.69 1.95
C PHE A 56 12.89 -7.01 2.78
N ILE A 57 13.46 -5.91 2.28
CA ILE A 57 14.55 -5.19 2.94
C ILE A 57 14.04 -3.90 3.61
N SER A 58 13.54 -2.94 2.82
CA SER A 58 13.00 -1.68 3.33
C SER A 58 12.14 -0.94 2.29
N VAL A 59 11.37 0.03 2.75
CA VAL A 59 10.62 0.98 1.90
C VAL A 59 11.56 1.66 0.92
N GLU A 60 12.72 2.16 1.41
CA GLU A 60 13.70 2.87 0.60
C GLU A 60 14.21 1.99 -0.55
N LYS A 61 14.60 0.74 -0.23
CA LYS A 61 15.11 -0.20 -1.24
C LYS A 61 14.07 -0.50 -2.31
N THR A 62 12.82 -0.78 -1.92
CA THR A 62 11.74 -1.04 -2.89
C THR A 62 11.49 0.16 -3.78
N VAL A 63 11.47 1.37 -3.22
CA VAL A 63 11.31 2.60 -4.01
C VAL A 63 12.50 2.80 -4.95
N ASP A 64 13.74 2.56 -4.49
CA ASP A 64 14.95 2.70 -5.32
C ASP A 64 14.93 1.72 -6.50
N ASP A 65 14.57 0.47 -6.25
CA ASP A 65 14.49 -0.55 -7.30
C ASP A 65 13.37 -0.22 -8.29
N THR A 66 12.21 0.26 -7.80
CA THR A 66 11.08 0.66 -8.65
C THR A 66 11.46 1.84 -9.55
N VAL A 67 12.09 2.88 -8.99
CA VAL A 67 12.53 4.05 -9.76
C VAL A 67 13.59 3.65 -10.80
N SER A 68 14.52 2.78 -10.43
CA SER A 68 15.53 2.26 -11.36
C SER A 68 14.89 1.51 -12.52
N TRP A 69 13.87 0.69 -12.24
CA TRP A 69 13.12 -0.04 -13.26
C TRP A 69 12.35 0.91 -14.18
N LEU A 70 11.68 1.96 -13.64
CA LEU A 70 10.99 2.97 -14.43
C LEU A 70 11.94 3.72 -15.35
N HIS A 71 13.09 4.18 -14.84
CA HIS A 71 14.11 4.86 -15.65
C HIS A 71 14.65 3.95 -16.75
N ALA A 72 14.86 2.65 -16.50
CA ALA A 72 15.30 1.69 -17.52
C ALA A 72 14.28 1.52 -18.65
N LYS A 73 12.98 1.79 -18.37
CA LYS A 73 11.90 1.83 -19.36
C LYS A 73 11.72 3.23 -20.01
N GLY A 74 12.55 4.20 -19.66
CA GLY A 74 12.44 5.58 -20.14
C GLY A 74 11.37 6.42 -19.46
N ILE A 75 10.74 5.89 -18.39
CA ILE A 75 9.70 6.59 -17.61
C ILE A 75 10.38 7.44 -16.53
N ASN A 76 10.39 8.75 -16.72
CA ASN A 76 11.04 9.71 -15.82
C ASN A 76 10.03 10.56 -15.04
N HIS A 77 8.74 10.38 -15.30
CA HIS A 77 7.63 11.06 -14.68
C HIS A 77 6.40 10.14 -14.69
N LEU A 78 5.51 10.28 -13.71
CA LEU A 78 4.27 9.54 -13.60
C LEU A 78 3.07 10.48 -13.69
N ASP A 79 2.04 10.12 -14.44
CA ASP A 79 0.77 10.83 -14.41
C ASP A 79 0.08 10.63 -13.06
N ALA A 80 0.21 9.43 -12.50
CA ALA A 80 -0.41 9.07 -11.25
C ALA A 80 0.40 8.06 -10.42
N VAL A 81 0.22 8.11 -9.10
CA VAL A 81 0.70 7.06 -8.19
C VAL A 81 -0.35 6.76 -7.13
N TYR A 82 -0.53 5.49 -6.82
CA TYR A 82 -1.39 5.00 -5.74
C TYR A 82 -0.59 4.11 -4.79
N GLY A 83 -0.94 4.13 -3.52
CA GLY A 83 -0.39 3.17 -2.55
C GLY A 83 -1.30 2.95 -1.37
N LEU A 84 -1.57 1.66 -1.08
CA LEU A 84 -2.34 1.22 0.08
C LEU A 84 -1.42 1.01 1.28
N SER A 85 -1.79 1.54 2.45
CA SER A 85 -1.15 1.18 3.73
C SER A 85 0.38 1.31 3.68
N PHE A 86 1.09 0.20 3.70
CA PHE A 86 2.53 0.10 3.50
C PHE A 86 2.98 0.71 2.16
N GLY A 87 2.24 0.43 1.08
CA GLY A 87 2.45 1.05 -0.23
C GLY A 87 2.24 2.56 -0.21
N GLY A 88 1.31 3.06 0.61
CA GLY A 88 1.12 4.50 0.84
C GLY A 88 2.35 5.16 1.47
N GLY A 89 3.06 4.45 2.36
CA GLY A 89 4.35 4.87 2.89
C GLY A 89 5.42 4.95 1.80
N MET A 90 5.43 4.02 0.84
CA MET A 90 6.32 4.05 -0.33
C MET A 90 6.04 5.26 -1.23
N VAL A 91 4.76 5.57 -1.48
CA VAL A 91 4.35 6.78 -2.23
C VAL A 91 4.88 8.03 -1.55
N ILE A 92 4.65 8.18 -0.24
CA ILE A 92 5.15 9.34 0.53
C ILE A 92 6.67 9.42 0.39
N HIS A 93 7.40 8.32 0.67
CA HIS A 93 8.87 8.30 0.60
C HIS A 93 9.37 8.68 -0.79
N MET A 94 8.80 8.11 -1.86
CA MET A 94 9.19 8.36 -3.24
C MET A 94 9.07 9.85 -3.60
N LEU A 95 7.92 10.45 -3.29
CA LEU A 95 7.65 11.85 -3.62
C LEU A 95 8.53 12.82 -2.80
N VAL A 96 8.60 12.65 -1.46
CA VAL A 96 9.32 13.59 -0.60
C VAL A 96 10.84 13.47 -0.73
N SER A 97 11.36 12.32 -1.18
CA SER A 97 12.79 12.14 -1.47
C SER A 97 13.18 12.68 -2.85
N GLY A 98 12.21 13.09 -3.69
CA GLY A 98 12.45 13.60 -5.03
C GLY A 98 12.97 12.56 -6.03
N LYS A 99 12.81 11.28 -5.73
CA LYS A 99 13.31 10.19 -6.60
C LYS A 99 12.50 10.02 -7.86
N MET A 100 11.21 10.36 -7.81
CA MET A 100 10.29 10.35 -8.94
C MET A 100 9.27 11.47 -8.76
N THR A 101 8.85 12.08 -9.85
CA THR A 101 7.76 13.07 -9.86
C THR A 101 6.47 12.42 -10.34
N ALA A 102 5.34 12.92 -9.83
CA ALA A 102 4.01 12.52 -10.27
C ALA A 102 3.08 13.73 -10.29
N ASP A 103 2.10 13.76 -11.20
CA ASP A 103 1.09 14.81 -11.24
C ASP A 103 0.10 14.65 -10.09
N LYS A 104 -0.33 13.42 -9.84
CA LYS A 104 -1.34 13.10 -8.83
C LYS A 104 -0.95 11.87 -8.00
N ALA A 105 -1.33 11.88 -6.74
CA ALA A 105 -1.06 10.77 -5.83
C ALA A 105 -2.27 10.47 -4.95
N ILE A 106 -2.56 9.19 -4.75
CA ILE A 106 -3.48 8.70 -3.73
C ILE A 106 -2.68 7.91 -2.70
N VAL A 107 -2.72 8.36 -1.45
CA VAL A 107 -2.16 7.67 -0.28
C VAL A 107 -3.34 7.09 0.49
N ASP A 108 -3.61 5.81 0.32
CA ASP A 108 -4.75 5.13 0.93
C ASP A 108 -4.33 4.51 2.27
N ALA A 109 -4.81 5.08 3.38
CA ALA A 109 -4.46 4.71 4.74
C ALA A 109 -2.95 4.51 4.97
N GLY A 110 -2.12 5.33 4.28
CA GLY A 110 -0.67 5.15 4.19
C GLY A 110 0.03 5.25 5.54
N THR A 111 1.03 4.40 5.75
CA THR A 111 1.86 4.43 6.95
C THR A 111 2.74 5.67 6.97
N ALA A 112 2.96 6.24 8.17
CA ALA A 112 3.81 7.40 8.38
C ALA A 112 4.99 7.08 9.31
N PRO A 113 6.14 7.76 9.16
CA PRO A 113 7.28 7.56 10.07
C PRO A 113 6.91 7.93 11.52
N TYR A 114 7.29 7.10 12.47
CA TYR A 114 7.11 7.41 13.88
C TYR A 114 8.09 8.48 14.36
N VAL A 115 7.55 9.47 15.08
CA VAL A 115 8.34 10.49 15.77
C VAL A 115 8.58 10.07 17.22
N TYR A 116 8.99 8.80 17.43
CA TYR A 116 9.27 8.25 18.76
C TYR A 116 10.74 7.88 18.93
N PRO A 117 11.26 7.83 20.17
CA PRO A 117 12.55 7.22 20.43
C PRO A 117 12.64 5.80 19.87
N ARG A 118 13.81 5.42 19.33
CA ARG A 118 14.02 4.13 18.64
C ARG A 118 13.59 2.91 19.46
N TRP A 119 13.75 2.96 20.79
CA TRP A 119 13.32 1.84 21.64
C TRP A 119 11.81 1.65 21.64
N ILE A 120 11.02 2.75 21.61
CA ILE A 120 9.55 2.68 21.46
C ILE A 120 9.18 2.10 20.09
N CYS A 121 9.81 2.60 19.00
CA CYS A 121 9.60 2.06 17.66
C CYS A 121 9.89 0.55 17.63
N LYS A 122 10.94 0.10 18.31
CA LYS A 122 11.29 -1.32 18.42
C LYS A 122 10.22 -2.13 19.15
N LEU A 123 9.66 -1.62 20.25
CA LEU A 123 8.57 -2.29 20.97
C LEU A 123 7.32 -2.42 20.11
N ILE A 124 6.97 -1.37 19.35
CA ILE A 124 5.85 -1.40 18.40
C ILE A 124 6.10 -2.46 17.31
N CYS A 125 7.29 -2.48 16.74
CA CYS A 125 7.68 -3.48 15.74
C CYS A 125 7.60 -4.91 16.30
N VAL A 126 8.06 -5.15 17.53
CA VAL A 126 7.92 -6.46 18.20
C VAL A 126 6.46 -6.86 18.35
N ARG A 127 5.60 -5.92 18.79
CA ARG A 127 4.16 -6.16 18.91
C ARG A 127 3.57 -6.60 17.56
N ASP A 128 3.82 -5.83 16.50
CA ASP A 128 3.23 -6.07 15.19
C ASP A 128 3.78 -7.35 14.55
N TYR A 129 5.07 -7.62 14.74
CA TYR A 129 5.69 -8.90 14.38
C TYR A 129 4.98 -10.09 15.06
N LEU A 130 4.74 -10.00 16.36
CA LEU A 130 4.06 -11.06 17.11
C LEU A 130 2.58 -11.20 16.68
N MET A 131 1.90 -10.09 16.42
CA MET A 131 0.51 -10.10 15.93
C MET A 131 0.40 -10.83 14.58
N LEU A 132 1.30 -10.56 13.63
CA LEU A 132 1.29 -11.30 12.36
C LEU A 132 1.66 -12.78 12.55
N LYS A 133 2.59 -13.10 13.45
CA LYS A 133 2.93 -14.49 13.78
C LYS A 133 1.72 -15.26 14.37
N ILE A 134 0.90 -14.60 15.18
CA ILE A 134 -0.35 -15.16 15.70
C ILE A 134 -1.37 -15.27 14.56
N GLY A 135 -1.56 -14.22 13.75
CA GLY A 135 -2.47 -14.19 12.61
C GLY A 135 -2.23 -15.36 11.66
N ARG A 136 -0.99 -15.50 11.18
CA ARG A 136 -0.63 -16.61 10.26
C ARG A 136 -0.73 -18.01 10.88
N SER A 137 -0.96 -18.11 12.19
CA SER A 137 -1.11 -19.36 12.90
C SER A 137 -2.56 -19.72 13.21
N SER A 138 -3.48 -18.73 13.21
CA SER A 138 -4.86 -18.89 13.63
C SER A 138 -5.84 -18.21 12.68
N VAL A 139 -6.65 -18.99 11.96
CA VAL A 139 -7.75 -18.47 11.13
C VAL A 139 -8.72 -17.65 11.97
N ARG A 140 -9.09 -18.14 13.17
CA ARG A 140 -10.01 -17.41 14.06
C ARG A 140 -9.49 -16.01 14.45
N PHE A 141 -8.19 -15.86 14.61
CA PHE A 141 -7.60 -14.54 14.90
C PHE A 141 -7.70 -13.62 13.67
N MET A 142 -7.54 -14.17 12.47
CA MET A 142 -7.73 -13.41 11.22
C MET A 142 -9.19 -12.98 11.06
N GLU A 143 -10.14 -13.87 11.28
CA GLU A 143 -11.58 -13.59 11.25
C GLU A 143 -11.99 -12.47 12.23
N LEU A 144 -11.34 -12.39 13.41
CA LEU A 144 -11.57 -11.32 14.38
C LEU A 144 -10.96 -9.98 13.96
N SER A 145 -9.84 -10.00 13.23
CA SER A 145 -9.15 -8.79 12.77
C SER A 145 -9.75 -8.23 11.48
N PHE A 146 -10.22 -9.11 10.63
CA PHE A 146 -10.86 -8.85 9.35
C PHE A 146 -12.17 -9.65 9.31
N PRO A 147 -13.31 -9.06 9.69
CA PRO A 147 -14.58 -9.78 9.76
C PRO A 147 -14.99 -10.37 8.42
N PRO A 148 -15.38 -11.67 8.34
CA PRO A 148 -15.73 -12.32 7.09
C PRO A 148 -16.84 -11.64 6.29
N GLU A 149 -17.78 -11.00 6.98
CA GLU A 149 -18.89 -10.26 6.37
C GLU A 149 -18.41 -9.06 5.54
N ARG A 150 -17.16 -8.64 5.73
CA ARG A 150 -16.55 -7.48 5.06
C ARG A 150 -15.40 -7.87 4.14
N PHE A 151 -14.67 -8.94 4.45
CA PHE A 151 -13.41 -9.30 3.79
C PHE A 151 -13.41 -10.66 3.11
N ALA A 152 -14.49 -11.43 3.17
CA ALA A 152 -14.63 -12.65 2.36
C ALA A 152 -15.43 -12.34 1.09
N ARG A 153 -14.94 -12.83 -0.05
CA ARG A 153 -15.66 -12.75 -1.32
C ARG A 153 -16.89 -13.63 -1.34
N ASP A 154 -16.78 -14.78 -0.67
CA ASP A 154 -17.88 -15.71 -0.41
C ASP A 154 -17.97 -15.95 1.09
N PRO A 155 -18.90 -15.27 1.80
CA PRO A 155 -19.06 -15.43 3.24
C PRO A 155 -19.37 -16.88 3.68
N GLU A 156 -19.99 -17.70 2.83
CA GLU A 156 -20.28 -19.11 3.11
C GLU A 156 -18.98 -19.96 3.11
N ASN A 157 -17.99 -19.58 2.30
CA ASN A 157 -16.68 -20.22 2.17
C ASN A 157 -15.52 -19.41 2.81
N ALA A 158 -15.84 -18.36 3.53
CA ALA A 158 -14.85 -17.44 4.12
C ALA A 158 -13.69 -18.15 4.83
N ARG A 159 -13.99 -19.25 5.54
CA ARG A 159 -12.96 -20.00 6.27
C ARG A 159 -11.91 -20.64 5.37
N GLU A 160 -12.26 -21.04 4.15
CA GLU A 160 -11.29 -21.56 3.18
C GLU A 160 -10.45 -20.43 2.61
N GLU A 161 -11.05 -19.29 2.27
CA GLU A 161 -10.32 -18.08 1.83
C GLU A 161 -9.28 -17.68 2.89
N TYR A 162 -9.66 -17.60 4.17
CA TYR A 162 -8.72 -17.27 5.25
C TYR A 162 -7.62 -18.34 5.45
N LYS A 163 -7.89 -19.61 5.14
CA LYS A 163 -6.84 -20.64 5.15
C LYS A 163 -5.83 -20.42 4.03
N GLU A 164 -6.27 -19.93 2.87
CA GLU A 164 -5.38 -19.61 1.75
C GLU A 164 -4.52 -18.39 2.05
N ILE A 165 -5.11 -17.30 2.53
CA ILE A 165 -4.35 -16.13 3.00
C ILE A 165 -3.34 -16.56 4.08
N ARG A 166 -3.73 -17.42 5.00
CA ARG A 166 -2.84 -17.96 6.03
C ARG A 166 -1.68 -18.78 5.43
N ARG A 167 -1.94 -19.59 4.39
CA ARG A 167 -0.87 -20.34 3.69
C ARG A 167 0.12 -19.37 3.05
N TYR A 168 -0.40 -18.34 2.39
CA TYR A 168 0.42 -17.28 1.81
C TYR A 168 1.27 -16.58 2.89
N LEU A 169 0.68 -16.13 4.01
CA LEU A 169 1.42 -15.48 5.10
C LEU A 169 2.49 -16.38 5.75
N LYS A 170 2.34 -17.70 5.67
CA LYS A 170 3.35 -18.65 6.17
C LYS A 170 4.61 -18.70 5.28
N THR A 171 4.53 -18.27 4.03
CA THR A 171 5.70 -18.22 3.14
C THR A 171 6.66 -17.10 3.53
N TYR A 172 6.17 -16.07 4.24
CA TYR A 172 7.00 -14.97 4.68
C TYR A 172 8.08 -15.41 5.66
N SER A 173 9.32 -15.07 5.36
CA SER A 173 10.42 -15.27 6.29
C SER A 173 10.26 -14.39 7.54
N ASN A 174 10.89 -14.81 8.65
CA ASN A 174 10.91 -13.97 9.85
C ASN A 174 11.59 -12.61 9.61
N LYS A 175 12.57 -12.57 8.71
CA LYS A 175 13.27 -11.36 8.32
C LYS A 175 12.36 -10.41 7.53
N THR A 176 11.59 -10.94 6.56
CA THR A 176 10.60 -10.17 5.81
C THR A 176 9.57 -9.56 6.77
N ILE A 177 8.96 -10.34 7.67
CA ILE A 177 7.97 -9.83 8.63
C ILE A 177 8.56 -8.73 9.50
N TRP A 178 9.76 -8.93 10.05
CA TRP A 178 10.42 -7.92 10.85
C TRP A 178 10.68 -6.64 10.07
N ASN A 179 11.21 -6.76 8.86
CA ASN A 179 11.57 -5.63 8.03
C ASN A 179 10.34 -4.84 7.55
N ILE A 180 9.22 -5.50 7.25
CA ILE A 180 7.96 -4.83 6.92
C ILE A 180 7.54 -3.91 8.08
N PHE A 181 7.39 -4.45 9.29
CA PHE A 181 6.90 -3.66 10.43
C PHE A 181 7.91 -2.64 10.94
N TRP A 182 9.22 -2.95 10.82
CA TRP A 182 10.23 -1.95 11.11
C TRP A 182 10.19 -0.82 10.10
N SER A 183 10.18 -1.12 8.81
CA SER A 183 10.28 -0.13 7.74
C SER A 183 9.00 0.70 7.59
N ALA A 184 7.82 0.10 7.80
CA ALA A 184 6.53 0.76 7.62
C ALA A 184 6.41 2.11 8.37
N ASN A 185 7.01 2.21 9.54
CA ASN A 185 6.94 3.41 10.37
C ASN A 185 8.32 4.01 10.71
N ASN A 186 9.39 3.58 10.02
CA ASN A 186 10.75 4.08 10.26
C ASN A 186 11.49 4.43 8.96
N TYR A 187 10.79 4.51 7.83
CA TYR A 187 11.41 4.98 6.60
C TYR A 187 11.82 6.45 6.70
N SER A 188 12.83 6.83 5.93
CA SER A 188 13.40 8.17 5.99
C SER A 188 12.55 9.21 5.25
N VAL A 189 12.45 10.39 5.83
CA VAL A 189 11.86 11.57 5.18
C VAL A 189 12.74 12.79 5.44
N PRO A 190 12.80 13.77 4.53
CA PRO A 190 13.51 15.02 4.77
C PRO A 190 13.02 15.73 6.04
N LYS A 191 13.91 16.41 6.75
CA LYS A 191 13.54 17.17 7.98
C LYS A 191 12.55 18.30 7.70
N LYS A 192 12.65 18.91 6.52
CA LYS A 192 11.71 19.94 6.04
C LYS A 192 10.93 19.35 4.88
N THR A 193 9.63 19.59 4.86
CA THR A 193 8.77 19.21 3.73
C THR A 193 9.27 19.87 2.45
N PRO A 194 9.57 19.10 1.40
CA PRO A 194 9.87 19.68 0.09
C PRO A 194 8.60 20.31 -0.52
N ALA A 195 8.77 21.29 -1.36
CA ALA A 195 7.70 21.77 -2.21
C ALA A 195 7.38 20.68 -3.25
N LEU A 196 6.20 20.10 -3.21
CA LEU A 196 5.76 19.09 -4.16
C LEU A 196 4.71 19.69 -5.11
N PRO A 197 4.92 19.62 -6.42
CA PRO A 197 3.92 20.02 -7.40
C PRO A 197 2.75 19.02 -7.46
N THR A 198 2.95 17.82 -6.95
CA THR A 198 1.98 16.72 -6.95
C THR A 198 0.72 17.07 -6.17
N LYS A 199 -0.45 16.88 -6.77
CA LYS A 199 -1.73 16.90 -6.07
C LYS A 199 -1.91 15.59 -5.31
N ILE A 200 -2.08 15.65 -3.99
CA ILE A 200 -2.11 14.45 -3.14
C ILE A 200 -3.45 14.37 -2.43
N GLN A 201 -4.14 13.24 -2.58
CA GLN A 201 -5.26 12.85 -1.71
C GLN A 201 -4.79 11.79 -0.71
N PHE A 202 -5.19 11.96 0.56
CA PHE A 202 -5.07 10.93 1.58
C PHE A 202 -6.46 10.34 1.85
N TRP A 203 -6.64 9.09 1.43
CA TRP A 203 -7.87 8.36 1.63
C TRP A 203 -7.84 7.63 2.95
N VAL A 204 -8.95 7.61 3.68
CA VAL A 204 -9.07 6.92 4.96
C VAL A 204 -10.51 6.46 5.17
N GLY A 205 -10.69 5.20 5.49
CA GLY A 205 -12.00 4.68 5.87
C GLY A 205 -12.50 5.28 7.19
N THR A 206 -13.81 5.43 7.36
CA THR A 206 -14.35 5.94 8.64
C THR A 206 -14.27 4.91 9.76
N ASP A 207 -14.23 3.61 9.43
CA ASP A 207 -14.12 2.49 10.37
C ASP A 207 -12.67 1.99 10.52
N GLU A 208 -11.72 2.82 10.13
CA GLU A 208 -10.29 2.53 10.10
C GLU A 208 -9.69 2.36 11.51
N TRP A 209 -8.60 1.63 11.60
CA TRP A 209 -7.85 1.47 12.86
C TRP A 209 -7.31 2.80 13.37
N GLY A 210 -7.36 3.01 14.68
CA GLY A 210 -6.90 4.24 15.33
C GLY A 210 -5.44 4.62 15.02
N SER A 211 -4.60 3.65 14.65
CA SER A 211 -3.23 3.90 14.19
C SER A 211 -3.20 4.69 12.88
N ARG A 212 -4.12 4.43 11.95
CA ARG A 212 -4.18 5.11 10.66
C ARG A 212 -4.57 6.59 10.80
N PHE A 213 -5.42 6.92 11.77
CA PHE A 213 -5.71 8.34 12.08
C PHE A 213 -4.49 9.09 12.65
N ARG A 214 -3.55 8.41 13.31
CA ARG A 214 -2.28 9.00 13.72
C ARG A 214 -1.38 9.26 12.51
N ASP A 215 -1.34 8.33 11.56
CA ASP A 215 -0.59 8.49 10.31
C ASP A 215 -1.17 9.64 9.49
N LEU A 216 -2.50 9.74 9.37
CA LEU A 216 -3.18 10.87 8.75
C LEU A 216 -2.80 12.21 9.42
N LYS A 217 -2.81 12.27 10.76
CA LYS A 217 -2.41 13.47 11.50
C LYS A 217 -0.97 13.87 11.22
N TRP A 218 -0.07 12.89 11.11
CA TRP A 218 1.31 13.15 10.72
C TRP A 218 1.38 13.65 9.28
N ALA A 219 0.72 12.97 8.34
CA ALA A 219 0.75 13.29 6.92
C ALA A 219 0.23 14.71 6.65
N THR A 220 -0.90 15.09 7.22
CA THR A 220 -1.48 16.45 7.06
C THR A 220 -0.62 17.55 7.69
N LYS A 221 0.13 17.22 8.75
CA LYS A 221 1.10 18.17 9.35
C LYS A 221 2.36 18.30 8.51
N TYR A 222 2.86 17.18 7.97
CA TYR A 222 4.11 17.12 7.22
C TYR A 222 3.95 17.58 5.77
N LEU A 223 2.80 17.27 5.17
CA LEU A 223 2.42 17.65 3.80
C LEU A 223 1.11 18.45 3.85
N PRO A 224 1.13 19.74 4.18
CA PRO A 224 -0.08 20.53 4.43
C PRO A 224 -0.98 20.73 3.19
N GLN A 225 -0.47 20.44 1.99
CA GLN A 225 -1.24 20.47 0.73
C GLN A 225 -2.08 19.21 0.50
N ILE A 226 -1.99 18.19 1.36
CA ILE A 226 -2.80 16.97 1.23
C ILE A 226 -4.29 17.28 1.41
N GLU A 227 -5.09 16.83 0.45
CA GLU A 227 -6.55 16.76 0.58
C GLU A 227 -6.94 15.44 1.27
N VAL A 228 -7.76 15.51 2.32
CA VAL A 228 -8.24 14.33 3.04
C VAL A 228 -9.58 13.89 2.50
N VAL A 229 -9.65 12.63 2.04
CA VAL A 229 -10.88 12.00 1.54
C VAL A 229 -11.28 10.89 2.51
N LYS A 230 -12.43 11.03 3.14
CA LYS A 230 -13.01 10.00 4.01
C LYS A 230 -13.90 9.07 3.20
N ILE A 231 -13.64 7.77 3.28
CA ILE A 231 -14.45 6.74 2.62
C ILE A 231 -15.43 6.19 3.67
N PRO A 232 -16.75 6.45 3.52
CA PRO A 232 -17.73 6.05 4.52
C PRO A 232 -17.78 4.54 4.73
N SER A 233 -17.87 4.13 5.99
CA SER A 233 -18.08 2.73 6.40
C SER A 233 -17.05 1.74 5.87
N MET A 234 -15.81 2.16 5.55
CA MET A 234 -14.74 1.27 5.11
C MET A 234 -13.70 1.08 6.21
N MET A 235 -13.26 -0.16 6.36
CA MET A 235 -12.11 -0.57 7.16
C MET A 235 -10.82 -0.52 6.33
N HIS A 236 -9.70 -0.91 6.94
CA HIS A 236 -8.36 -0.91 6.34
C HIS A 236 -8.25 -1.79 5.09
N GLY A 237 -7.99 -1.18 3.94
CA GLY A 237 -7.84 -1.88 2.65
C GLY A 237 -9.16 -2.37 2.03
N GLU A 238 -10.27 -2.37 2.77
CA GLU A 238 -11.55 -2.91 2.32
C GLU A 238 -12.01 -2.30 0.99
N TYR A 239 -11.82 -0.99 0.82
CA TYR A 239 -12.34 -0.29 -0.36
C TYR A 239 -11.70 -0.79 -1.66
N VAL A 240 -10.39 -0.91 -1.72
CA VAL A 240 -9.70 -1.38 -2.93
C VAL A 240 -9.84 -2.89 -3.13
N LEU A 241 -9.91 -3.68 -2.03
CA LEU A 241 -9.93 -5.14 -2.09
C LEU A 241 -11.34 -5.70 -2.35
N MET A 242 -12.36 -5.10 -1.72
CA MET A 242 -13.72 -5.66 -1.71
C MET A 242 -14.71 -4.86 -2.57
N HIS A 243 -14.37 -3.59 -2.92
CA HIS A 243 -15.19 -2.71 -3.75
C HIS A 243 -14.40 -2.14 -4.94
N PRO A 244 -13.73 -2.99 -5.75
CA PRO A 244 -12.79 -2.53 -6.78
C PRO A 244 -13.44 -1.65 -7.85
N GLN A 245 -14.73 -1.81 -8.15
CA GLN A 245 -15.44 -1.00 -9.14
C GLN A 245 -15.65 0.44 -8.64
N GLU A 246 -16.15 0.60 -7.42
CA GLU A 246 -16.36 1.90 -6.77
C GLU A 246 -15.02 2.59 -6.51
N PHE A 247 -14.04 1.83 -6.05
CA PHE A 247 -12.67 2.30 -5.86
C PHE A 247 -12.10 2.84 -7.18
N ALA A 248 -12.12 2.06 -8.25
CA ALA A 248 -11.55 2.46 -9.54
C ALA A 248 -12.26 3.70 -10.10
N LYS A 249 -13.60 3.76 -10.02
CA LYS A 249 -14.39 4.92 -10.44
C LYS A 249 -13.98 6.19 -9.69
N GLN A 250 -13.84 6.12 -8.36
CA GLN A 250 -13.42 7.26 -7.56
C GLN A 250 -11.98 7.66 -7.83
N ALA A 251 -11.08 6.68 -7.95
CA ALA A 251 -9.68 6.91 -8.28
C ALA A 251 -9.52 7.58 -9.64
N LEU A 252 -10.18 7.08 -10.69
CA LEU A 252 -10.17 7.66 -12.03
C LEU A 252 -10.73 9.09 -12.06
N THR A 253 -11.76 9.39 -11.27
CA THR A 253 -12.32 10.75 -11.14
C THR A 253 -11.24 11.74 -10.67
N PHE A 254 -10.43 11.36 -9.70
CA PHE A 254 -9.34 12.21 -9.23
C PHE A 254 -8.14 12.16 -10.16
N LEU A 255 -7.72 10.98 -10.61
CA LEU A 255 -6.50 10.79 -11.41
C LEU A 255 -6.65 11.31 -12.85
N GLY A 256 -7.86 11.58 -13.32
CA GLY A 256 -8.12 12.16 -14.64
C GLY A 256 -8.23 11.13 -15.76
N GLY A 257 -8.83 9.98 -15.44
CA GLY A 257 -9.38 9.07 -16.44
C GLY A 257 -10.51 9.74 -17.23
N LYS A 258 -10.82 9.22 -18.40
CA LYS A 258 -12.03 9.63 -19.13
C LYS A 258 -13.26 9.21 -18.30
N GLN A 259 -14.19 10.12 -18.10
CA GLN A 259 -15.49 9.81 -17.50
C GLN A 259 -16.38 9.09 -18.50
#